data_5d03d4fd4d70dabd330e84761ecc0251
#
_entry.id   5d03d4fd4d70dabd330e84761ecc0251
#
_cell.length_a   1.000
_cell.length_b   1.000
_cell.length_c   1.000
_cell.angle_alpha   90.00
_cell.angle_beta   90.00
_cell.angle_gamma   90.00
#
_symmetry.space_group_name_H-M   'P 1'
#
loop_
_entity.id
_entity.type
_entity.pdbx_description
1 polymer ?
#
loop_
_entity_poly.entity_id
_entity_poly.type
_entity_poly.pdbx_seq_one_letter_code
_entity_poly.pdbx_strand_id
1 'polypeptide(L)'
;MKEKFLYIDFIKVISCIAVMLFHLDMHSFYADNNAPLFFGLKFLGMNVGDIAVSLFIISSGFGLGLSAKENFSLTSYIRKRFLAIYPSYWLSYAAVALLFILLSKPIGEGVPGIKFLLTIIGLDGLFLYKFPTFYLVGEWYTGYMLITYIFFPFLFLYGLKKPLLSFLLLIGLVISLHIKYGAIFEMWEPINPLMRLPEFFFGICFAQNIRKDKLLRGILTVVALAILVNTSILLDKIPYHFVLIMVGISFFVIISSVFDIIFIPKYMRELFSQLSRYSFLAFLVHHQILLLFYSAFDVTHSNNFVKFSVLITVITLSFFYGYLVYPLVNYITEKLNNLLFYRKKESYG
;
A
#
# COMPACT_ATOMS: atom_id res chain seq x y z
N MET A 1 23.25 -6.66 -11.57
CA MET A 1 21.89 -7.07 -11.14
C MET A 1 21.50 -6.22 -9.96
N LYS A 2 20.24 -5.67 -9.93
CA LYS A 2 19.75 -5.00 -8.71
C LYS A 2 19.63 -6.03 -7.60
N GLU A 3 20.18 -5.73 -6.43
CA GLU A 3 20.02 -6.54 -5.23
C GLU A 3 18.52 -6.75 -4.97
N LYS A 4 18.05 -8.00 -4.95
CA LYS A 4 16.66 -8.33 -4.68
C LYS A 4 16.53 -8.72 -3.22
N PHE A 5 15.64 -8.05 -2.51
CA PHE A 5 15.33 -8.33 -1.12
C PHE A 5 14.05 -9.16 -1.05
N LEU A 6 14.21 -10.46 -0.81
CA LEU A 6 13.09 -11.39 -0.79
C LEU A 6 12.03 -11.05 0.28
N TYR A 7 12.45 -10.53 1.43
CA TYR A 7 11.51 -10.08 2.46
C TYR A 7 10.58 -8.96 1.98
N ILE A 8 11.02 -8.09 1.05
CA ILE A 8 10.16 -7.06 0.45
C ILE A 8 9.12 -7.70 -0.49
N ASP A 9 9.53 -8.69 -1.28
CA ASP A 9 8.60 -9.43 -2.13
C ASP A 9 7.55 -10.17 -1.27
N PHE A 10 8.01 -10.82 -0.19
CA PHE A 10 7.12 -11.46 0.79
C PHE A 10 6.16 -10.46 1.44
N ILE A 11 6.66 -9.33 1.97
CA ILE A 11 5.83 -8.31 2.61
C ILE A 11 4.74 -7.82 1.66
N LYS A 12 5.06 -7.51 0.41
CA LYS A 12 4.06 -7.06 -0.56
C LYS A 12 2.96 -8.07 -0.81
N VAL A 13 3.31 -9.35 -0.95
CA VAL A 13 2.34 -10.42 -1.19
C VAL A 13 1.46 -10.63 0.04
N ILE A 14 2.06 -10.78 1.22
CA ILE A 14 1.27 -11.06 2.43
C ILE A 14 0.40 -9.87 2.83
N SER A 15 0.89 -8.64 2.65
CA SER A 15 0.10 -7.43 2.90
C SER A 15 -1.08 -7.31 1.93
N CYS A 16 -0.89 -7.67 0.66
CA CYS A 16 -1.98 -7.70 -0.32
C CYS A 16 -3.07 -8.71 0.10
N ILE A 17 -2.67 -9.91 0.51
CA ILE A 17 -3.59 -10.95 1.01
C ILE A 17 -4.29 -10.50 2.30
N ALA A 18 -3.56 -9.89 3.22
CA ALA A 18 -4.11 -9.40 4.49
C ALA A 18 -5.15 -8.29 4.29
N VAL A 19 -4.96 -7.41 3.30
CA VAL A 19 -5.97 -6.41 2.91
C VAL A 19 -7.22 -7.08 2.34
N MET A 20 -7.07 -8.09 1.48
CA MET A 20 -8.22 -8.84 0.94
C MET A 20 -8.99 -9.56 2.05
N LEU A 21 -8.30 -10.17 3.00
CA LEU A 21 -8.89 -10.81 4.18
C LEU A 21 -9.65 -9.79 5.05
N PHE A 22 -9.03 -8.63 5.31
CA PHE A 22 -9.67 -7.56 6.06
C PHE A 22 -10.95 -7.06 5.39
N HIS A 23 -10.93 -6.86 4.07
CA HIS A 23 -12.12 -6.42 3.34
C HIS A 23 -13.22 -7.47 3.28
N LEU A 24 -12.89 -8.78 3.27
CA LEU A 24 -13.88 -9.84 3.39
C LEU A 24 -14.69 -9.68 4.70
N ASP A 25 -14.00 -9.55 5.83
CA ASP A 25 -14.66 -9.41 7.13
C ASP A 25 -15.31 -8.03 7.31
N MET A 26 -14.69 -6.97 6.76
CA MET A 26 -15.24 -5.61 6.83
C MET A 26 -16.56 -5.48 6.09
N HIS A 27 -16.70 -6.09 4.91
CA HIS A 27 -17.97 -6.10 4.18
C HIS A 27 -19.07 -6.85 4.94
N SER A 28 -18.73 -8.00 5.54
CA SER A 28 -19.68 -8.71 6.41
C SER A 28 -20.11 -7.85 7.59
N PHE A 29 -19.18 -7.19 8.26
CA PHE A 29 -19.44 -6.33 9.41
C PHE A 29 -20.32 -5.11 9.06
N TYR A 30 -20.10 -4.47 7.91
CA TYR A 30 -20.93 -3.33 7.49
C TYR A 30 -22.31 -3.74 7.00
N ALA A 31 -22.47 -4.95 6.48
CA ALA A 31 -23.77 -5.48 6.09
C ALA A 31 -24.62 -5.87 7.33
N ASP A 32 -23.99 -6.51 8.31
CA ASP A 32 -24.57 -6.85 9.62
C ASP A 32 -23.46 -6.91 10.66
N ASN A 33 -23.48 -6.03 11.67
CA ASN A 33 -22.48 -5.96 12.73
C ASN A 33 -22.46 -7.20 13.65
N ASN A 34 -23.48 -8.05 13.60
CA ASN A 34 -23.57 -9.33 14.31
C ASN A 34 -23.15 -10.52 13.43
N ALA A 35 -22.83 -10.29 12.16
CA ALA A 35 -22.42 -11.35 11.25
C ALA A 35 -21.14 -12.06 11.75
N PRO A 36 -21.06 -13.40 11.63
CA PRO A 36 -19.85 -14.11 11.99
C PRO A 36 -18.71 -13.69 11.05
N LEU A 37 -17.57 -13.26 11.61
CA LEU A 37 -16.38 -12.93 10.86
C LEU A 37 -15.52 -14.17 10.64
N PHE A 38 -14.80 -14.22 9.52
CA PHE A 38 -13.93 -15.37 9.20
C PHE A 38 -12.65 -15.38 10.06
N PHE A 39 -11.94 -14.27 10.06
CA PHE A 39 -10.66 -14.11 10.80
C PHE A 39 -10.81 -13.13 11.95
N GLY A 40 -11.67 -12.15 11.79
CA GLY A 40 -11.83 -10.99 12.66
C GLY A 40 -11.09 -9.76 12.11
N LEU A 41 -11.63 -8.60 12.49
CA LEU A 41 -11.10 -7.33 12.00
C LEU A 41 -9.79 -6.93 12.66
N LYS A 42 -9.46 -7.53 13.84
CA LYS A 42 -8.33 -7.12 14.66
C LYS A 42 -7.32 -8.25 14.89
N PHE A 43 -6.04 -7.90 14.78
CA PHE A 43 -4.91 -8.69 15.19
C PHE A 43 -4.05 -7.88 16.17
N LEU A 44 -3.70 -8.43 17.30
CA LEU A 44 -3.06 -7.72 18.43
C LEU A 44 -3.84 -6.46 18.87
N GLY A 45 -5.18 -6.50 18.80
CA GLY A 45 -6.03 -5.35 19.10
C GLY A 45 -6.11 -4.28 18.00
N MET A 46 -5.40 -4.44 16.90
CA MET A 46 -5.32 -3.49 15.79
C MET A 46 -5.94 -4.04 14.51
N ASN A 47 -6.47 -3.15 13.65
CA ASN A 47 -7.03 -3.58 12.37
C ASN A 47 -5.97 -4.24 11.49
N VAL A 48 -6.26 -5.44 10.98
CA VAL A 48 -5.35 -6.21 10.11
C VAL A 48 -5.02 -5.42 8.83
N GLY A 49 -6.01 -4.72 8.26
CA GLY A 49 -5.81 -3.86 7.10
C GLY A 49 -4.81 -2.73 7.35
N ASP A 50 -4.88 -2.08 8.52
CA ASP A 50 -3.98 -0.97 8.88
C ASP A 50 -2.54 -1.44 9.04
N ILE A 51 -2.32 -2.62 9.66
CA ILE A 51 -0.99 -3.25 9.77
C ILE A 51 -0.45 -3.58 8.38
N ALA A 52 -1.27 -4.16 7.51
CA ALA A 52 -0.88 -4.49 6.14
C ALA A 52 -0.50 -3.24 5.33
N VAL A 53 -1.27 -2.15 5.48
CA VAL A 53 -0.96 -0.86 4.85
C VAL A 53 0.33 -0.25 5.41
N SER A 54 0.61 -0.35 6.73
CA SER A 54 1.90 0.05 7.32
C SER A 54 3.07 -0.62 6.59
N LEU A 55 2.98 -1.92 6.39
CA LEU A 55 4.01 -2.69 5.69
C LEU A 55 4.17 -2.26 4.23
N PHE A 56 3.09 -1.91 3.53
CA PHE A 56 3.16 -1.34 2.18
C PHE A 56 3.85 0.03 2.17
N ILE A 57 3.51 0.90 3.12
CA ILE A 57 4.10 2.24 3.24
C ILE A 57 5.60 2.16 3.48
N ILE A 58 6.03 1.35 4.45
CA ILE A 58 7.45 1.14 4.79
C ILE A 58 8.19 0.53 3.60
N SER A 59 7.61 -0.51 2.96
CA SER A 59 8.21 -1.16 1.77
C SER A 59 8.34 -0.19 0.61
N SER A 60 7.40 0.75 0.45
CA SER A 60 7.47 1.78 -0.59
C SER A 60 8.59 2.78 -0.31
N GLY A 61 8.72 3.27 0.92
CA GLY A 61 9.83 4.10 1.37
C GLY A 61 11.18 3.40 1.18
N PHE A 62 11.27 2.11 1.54
CA PHE A 62 12.44 1.27 1.33
C PHE A 62 12.82 1.17 -0.16
N GLY A 63 11.86 0.84 -1.02
CA GLY A 63 12.10 0.69 -2.46
C GLY A 63 12.57 1.99 -3.12
N LEU A 64 12.01 3.13 -2.70
CA LEU A 64 12.43 4.44 -3.15
C LEU A 64 13.80 4.83 -2.63
N GLY A 65 14.06 4.64 -1.34
CA GLY A 65 15.37 4.85 -0.74
C GLY A 65 16.44 4.03 -1.44
N LEU A 66 16.19 2.74 -1.69
CA LEU A 66 17.14 1.85 -2.37
C LEU A 66 17.42 2.27 -3.82
N SER A 67 16.43 2.80 -4.53
CA SER A 67 16.55 3.19 -5.93
C SER A 67 17.13 4.58 -6.15
N ALA A 68 17.14 5.42 -5.12
CA ALA A 68 17.68 6.77 -5.18
C ALA A 68 19.21 6.74 -5.13
N LYS A 69 19.83 7.65 -5.87
CA LYS A 69 21.29 7.81 -5.95
C LYS A 69 21.70 9.19 -5.44
N GLU A 70 22.98 9.36 -5.13
CA GLU A 70 23.55 10.66 -4.73
C GLU A 70 23.21 11.77 -5.72
N ASN A 71 23.29 11.51 -7.03
CA ASN A 71 22.89 12.42 -8.08
C ASN A 71 21.36 12.35 -8.32
N PHE A 72 20.57 12.75 -7.34
CA PHE A 72 19.11 12.74 -7.42
C PHE A 72 18.61 13.75 -8.46
N SER A 73 17.78 13.28 -9.40
CA SER A 73 17.09 14.11 -10.39
C SER A 73 15.58 14.04 -10.16
N LEU A 74 14.97 15.19 -9.85
CA LEU A 74 13.53 15.30 -9.62
C LEU A 74 12.73 14.90 -10.86
N THR A 75 13.14 15.33 -12.06
CA THR A 75 12.49 14.95 -13.32
C THR A 75 12.53 13.45 -13.56
N SER A 76 13.68 12.81 -13.33
CA SER A 76 13.81 11.36 -13.43
C SER A 76 12.95 10.63 -12.40
N TYR A 77 12.86 11.18 -11.19
CA TYR A 77 12.01 10.66 -10.13
C TYR A 77 10.53 10.71 -10.53
N ILE A 78 10.01 11.88 -10.91
CA ILE A 78 8.61 12.07 -11.33
C ILE A 78 8.27 11.14 -12.49
N ARG A 79 9.12 11.10 -13.53
CA ARG A 79 8.95 10.16 -14.65
C ARG A 79 8.81 8.72 -14.19
N LYS A 80 9.71 8.25 -13.33
CA LYS A 80 9.69 6.86 -12.82
C LYS A 80 8.42 6.59 -12.00
N ARG A 81 7.96 7.55 -11.21
CA ARG A 81 6.71 7.39 -10.42
C ARG A 81 5.49 7.35 -11.31
N PHE A 82 5.41 8.27 -12.26
CA PHE A 82 4.35 8.29 -13.26
C PHE A 82 4.23 6.93 -13.97
N LEU A 83 5.33 6.46 -14.55
CA LEU A 83 5.37 5.20 -15.28
C LEU A 83 5.13 3.95 -14.42
N ALA A 84 5.43 4.01 -13.13
CA ALA A 84 5.21 2.89 -12.22
C ALA A 84 3.75 2.76 -11.74
N ILE A 85 2.97 3.84 -11.76
CA ILE A 85 1.63 3.88 -11.18
C ILE A 85 0.55 3.96 -12.26
N TYR A 86 0.62 4.98 -13.12
CA TYR A 86 -0.50 5.33 -13.99
C TYR A 86 -0.86 4.29 -15.06
N PRO A 87 0.09 3.61 -15.74
CA PRO A 87 -0.28 2.58 -16.70
C PRO A 87 -1.09 1.45 -16.07
N SER A 88 -0.67 0.99 -14.87
CA SER A 88 -1.40 -0.03 -14.11
C SER A 88 -2.77 0.49 -13.65
N TYR A 89 -2.81 1.70 -13.10
CA TYR A 89 -4.02 2.31 -12.57
C TYR A 89 -5.07 2.54 -13.68
N TRP A 90 -4.71 3.23 -14.75
CA TRP A 90 -5.65 3.54 -15.84
C TRP A 90 -6.15 2.30 -16.56
N LEU A 91 -5.26 1.30 -16.78
CA LEU A 91 -5.66 0.06 -17.40
C LEU A 91 -6.61 -0.75 -16.51
N SER A 92 -6.34 -0.79 -15.20
CA SER A 92 -7.24 -1.44 -14.25
C SER A 92 -8.57 -0.72 -14.13
N TYR A 93 -8.55 0.61 -14.13
CA TYR A 93 -9.77 1.41 -14.15
C TYR A 93 -10.62 1.11 -15.40
N ALA A 94 -10.00 1.14 -16.58
CA ALA A 94 -10.69 0.84 -17.85
C ALA A 94 -11.26 -0.59 -17.89
N ALA A 95 -10.51 -1.58 -17.37
CA ALA A 95 -10.97 -2.97 -17.31
C ALA A 95 -12.19 -3.14 -16.38
N VAL A 96 -12.16 -2.53 -15.19
CA VAL A 96 -13.28 -2.57 -14.26
C VAL A 96 -14.46 -1.75 -14.77
N ALA A 97 -14.23 -0.59 -15.39
CA ALA A 97 -15.29 0.20 -16.02
C ALA A 97 -16.01 -0.58 -17.14
N LEU A 98 -15.24 -1.26 -17.99
CA LEU A 98 -15.81 -2.14 -19.01
C LEU A 98 -16.66 -3.27 -18.40
N LEU A 99 -16.17 -3.90 -17.33
CA LEU A 99 -16.92 -4.92 -16.61
C LEU A 99 -18.24 -4.36 -16.05
N PHE A 100 -18.23 -3.17 -15.45
CA PHE A 100 -19.42 -2.51 -14.92
C PHE A 100 -20.44 -2.20 -16.03
N ILE A 101 -19.98 -1.70 -17.18
CA ILE A 101 -20.83 -1.46 -18.35
C ILE A 101 -21.47 -2.77 -18.81
N LEU A 102 -20.70 -3.86 -18.95
CA LEU A 102 -21.20 -5.18 -19.37
C LEU A 102 -22.21 -5.76 -18.37
N LEU A 103 -22.06 -5.46 -17.08
CA LEU A 103 -22.99 -5.89 -16.02
C LEU A 103 -24.12 -4.87 -15.78
N SER A 104 -24.25 -3.83 -16.60
CA SER A 104 -25.22 -2.74 -16.44
C SER A 104 -25.20 -2.10 -15.04
N LYS A 105 -23.99 -2.03 -14.42
CA LYS A 105 -23.79 -1.36 -13.13
C LYS A 105 -23.43 0.11 -13.35
N PRO A 106 -23.98 1.05 -12.54
CA PRO A 106 -23.69 2.46 -12.69
C PRO A 106 -22.25 2.81 -12.33
N ILE A 107 -21.69 3.81 -13.01
CA ILE A 107 -20.36 4.39 -12.71
C ILE A 107 -20.56 5.88 -12.42
N GLY A 108 -20.35 6.30 -11.17
CA GLY A 108 -20.45 7.71 -10.80
C GLY A 108 -21.84 8.31 -11.02
N GLU A 109 -22.91 7.56 -10.75
CA GLU A 109 -24.28 8.04 -10.89
C GLU A 109 -24.48 9.30 -10.04
N GLY A 110 -25.02 10.38 -10.64
CA GLY A 110 -25.22 11.67 -9.98
C GLY A 110 -23.92 12.45 -9.69
N VAL A 111 -22.75 11.95 -10.05
CA VAL A 111 -21.47 12.63 -9.83
C VAL A 111 -21.23 13.65 -10.95
N PRO A 112 -20.93 14.94 -10.64
CA PRO A 112 -20.58 15.93 -11.66
C PRO A 112 -19.35 15.50 -12.45
N GLY A 113 -19.43 15.59 -13.81
CA GLY A 113 -18.36 15.12 -14.72
C GLY A 113 -16.98 15.69 -14.45
N ILE A 114 -16.88 16.93 -13.94
CA ILE A 114 -15.60 17.56 -13.56
C ILE A 114 -14.82 16.74 -12.52
N LYS A 115 -15.50 15.98 -11.65
CA LYS A 115 -14.85 15.12 -10.65
C LYS A 115 -14.12 13.92 -11.27
N PHE A 116 -14.36 13.63 -12.56
CA PHE A 116 -13.58 12.62 -13.28
C PHE A 116 -12.09 12.98 -13.40
N LEU A 117 -11.74 14.25 -13.26
CA LEU A 117 -10.34 14.67 -13.14
C LEU A 117 -9.63 14.02 -11.93
N LEU A 118 -10.35 13.80 -10.82
CA LEU A 118 -9.80 13.08 -9.65
C LEU A 118 -9.44 11.64 -10.01
N THR A 119 -10.27 10.99 -10.83
CA THR A 119 -10.00 9.63 -11.34
C THR A 119 -8.79 9.61 -12.27
N ILE A 120 -8.67 10.57 -13.18
CA ILE A 120 -7.51 10.67 -14.07
C ILE A 120 -6.20 10.76 -13.28
N ILE A 121 -6.17 11.55 -12.20
CA ILE A 121 -4.99 11.73 -11.36
C ILE A 121 -4.86 10.70 -10.24
N GLY A 122 -5.84 9.80 -10.04
CA GLY A 122 -5.80 8.72 -9.05
C GLY A 122 -6.10 9.14 -7.61
N LEU A 123 -6.86 10.22 -7.42
CA LEU A 123 -7.23 10.74 -6.09
C LEU A 123 -8.69 10.45 -5.72
N ASP A 124 -9.48 9.88 -6.61
CA ASP A 124 -10.91 9.63 -6.45
C ASP A 124 -11.24 8.77 -5.22
N GLY A 125 -10.51 7.68 -5.00
CA GLY A 125 -10.68 6.81 -3.83
C GLY A 125 -10.36 7.51 -2.51
N LEU A 126 -9.34 8.39 -2.50
CA LEU A 126 -8.97 9.14 -1.29
C LEU A 126 -10.03 10.16 -0.87
N PHE A 127 -10.77 10.77 -1.81
CA PHE A 127 -11.79 11.78 -1.51
C PHE A 127 -13.19 11.22 -1.28
N LEU A 128 -13.39 9.89 -1.36
CA LEU A 128 -14.70 9.25 -1.12
C LEU A 128 -15.28 9.58 0.26
N TYR A 129 -14.45 9.81 1.28
CA TYR A 129 -14.90 10.18 2.61
C TYR A 129 -15.64 11.53 2.65
N LYS A 130 -15.38 12.41 1.65
CA LYS A 130 -15.92 13.77 1.64
C LYS A 130 -17.10 13.93 0.66
N PHE A 131 -17.04 13.26 -0.49
CA PHE A 131 -18.07 13.35 -1.52
C PHE A 131 -17.99 12.19 -2.52
N PRO A 132 -19.09 11.85 -3.23
CA PRO A 132 -19.09 10.84 -4.28
C PRO A 132 -18.13 11.21 -5.41
N THR A 133 -17.43 10.20 -5.94
CA THR A 133 -16.49 10.29 -7.06
C THR A 133 -16.76 9.19 -8.10
N PHE A 134 -15.97 9.13 -9.17
CA PHE A 134 -16.01 8.03 -10.15
C PHE A 134 -15.15 6.83 -9.73
N TYR A 135 -14.96 6.63 -8.44
CA TYR A 135 -14.10 5.58 -7.90
C TYR A 135 -14.52 4.18 -8.38
N LEU A 136 -13.54 3.41 -8.85
CA LEU A 136 -13.68 2.00 -9.20
C LEU A 136 -12.53 1.14 -8.69
N VAL A 137 -11.29 1.65 -8.62
CA VAL A 137 -10.10 0.84 -8.31
C VAL A 137 -9.13 1.54 -7.36
N GLY A 138 -8.33 0.74 -6.66
CA GLY A 138 -7.16 1.25 -5.91
C GLY A 138 -7.44 1.80 -4.55
N GLU A 139 -8.69 1.75 -4.06
CA GLU A 139 -9.07 2.24 -2.74
C GLU A 139 -8.56 3.68 -2.48
N TRP A 140 -8.64 4.16 -1.27
CA TRP A 140 -8.03 5.41 -0.83
C TRP A 140 -6.49 5.39 -0.93
N TYR A 141 -5.89 4.18 -0.90
CA TYR A 141 -4.45 3.99 -0.84
C TYR A 141 -3.69 4.49 -2.08
N THR A 142 -4.28 4.43 -3.27
CA THR A 142 -3.65 4.97 -4.48
C THR A 142 -3.41 6.48 -4.36
N GLY A 143 -4.43 7.24 -3.99
CA GLY A 143 -4.31 8.68 -3.75
C GLY A 143 -3.39 9.02 -2.57
N TYR A 144 -3.47 8.22 -1.49
CA TYR A 144 -2.57 8.29 -0.35
C TYR A 144 -1.09 8.21 -0.79
N MET A 145 -0.74 7.20 -1.59
CA MET A 145 0.64 7.01 -2.04
C MET A 145 1.12 8.12 -2.97
N LEU A 146 0.25 8.64 -3.84
CA LEU A 146 0.60 9.77 -4.71
C LEU A 146 0.98 11.00 -3.89
N ILE A 147 0.21 11.33 -2.85
CA ILE A 147 0.52 12.45 -1.95
C ILE A 147 1.81 12.17 -1.16
N THR A 148 1.97 10.96 -0.61
CA THR A 148 3.17 10.57 0.14
C THR A 148 4.44 10.70 -0.71
N TYR A 149 4.37 10.38 -2.00
CA TYR A 149 5.51 10.51 -2.91
C TYR A 149 5.96 11.94 -3.17
N ILE A 150 5.10 12.94 -2.98
CA ILE A 150 5.50 14.35 -3.06
C ILE A 150 6.54 14.68 -1.98
N PHE A 151 6.48 14.04 -0.82
CA PHE A 151 7.42 14.28 0.28
C PHE A 151 8.76 13.54 0.11
N PHE A 152 8.84 12.51 -0.75
CA PHE A 152 10.06 11.69 -0.90
C PHE A 152 11.31 12.52 -1.24
N PRO A 153 11.32 13.44 -2.23
CA PRO A 153 12.51 14.21 -2.55
C PRO A 153 13.06 15.00 -1.35
N PHE A 154 12.17 15.61 -0.58
CA PHE A 154 12.56 16.35 0.62
C PHE A 154 13.13 15.43 1.70
N LEU A 155 12.43 14.33 2.01
CA LEU A 155 12.86 13.36 3.02
C LEU A 155 14.20 12.69 2.63
N PHE A 156 14.41 12.41 1.35
CA PHE A 156 15.64 11.81 0.86
C PHE A 156 16.82 12.80 0.89
N LEU A 157 16.63 14.00 0.33
CA LEU A 157 17.73 14.97 0.18
C LEU A 157 18.14 15.67 1.49
N TYR A 158 17.18 15.91 2.35
CA TYR A 158 17.40 16.67 3.59
C TYR A 158 17.22 15.81 4.84
N GLY A 159 16.20 14.94 4.86
CA GLY A 159 15.90 14.09 6.02
C GLY A 159 17.03 13.13 6.36
N LEU A 160 17.65 12.53 5.37
CA LEU A 160 18.75 11.57 5.57
C LEU A 160 20.07 12.21 6.07
N LYS A 161 20.23 13.54 6.01
CA LYS A 161 21.41 14.21 6.57
C LYS A 161 21.47 14.10 8.10
N LYS A 162 20.31 14.09 8.76
CA LYS A 162 20.15 13.92 10.21
C LYS A 162 18.94 13.02 10.48
N PRO A 163 19.04 11.70 10.21
CA PRO A 163 17.87 10.83 10.15
C PRO A 163 17.09 10.73 11.46
N LEU A 164 17.78 10.67 12.61
CA LEU A 164 17.12 10.64 13.91
C LEU A 164 16.36 11.95 14.20
N LEU A 165 16.98 13.10 13.96
CA LEU A 165 16.33 14.40 14.15
C LEU A 165 15.11 14.53 13.23
N SER A 166 15.24 14.14 11.97
CA SER A 166 14.13 14.19 11.00
C SER A 166 13.00 13.26 11.39
N PHE A 167 13.30 12.07 11.89
CA PHE A 167 12.29 11.14 12.41
C PHE A 167 11.55 11.73 13.61
N LEU A 168 12.28 12.31 14.57
CA LEU A 168 11.70 12.98 15.74
C LEU A 168 10.84 14.20 15.34
N LEU A 169 11.26 14.98 14.34
CA LEU A 169 10.46 16.10 13.81
C LEU A 169 9.17 15.60 13.12
N LEU A 170 9.21 14.48 12.39
CA LEU A 170 8.02 13.86 11.82
C LEU A 170 7.07 13.34 12.91
N ILE A 171 7.57 12.74 13.98
CA ILE A 171 6.75 12.35 15.13
C ILE A 171 6.16 13.60 15.81
N GLY A 172 6.92 14.67 16.00
CA GLY A 172 6.43 15.94 16.52
C GLY A 172 5.33 16.55 15.64
N LEU A 173 5.48 16.48 14.32
CA LEU A 173 4.42 16.88 13.36
C LEU A 173 3.14 16.05 13.58
N VAL A 174 3.26 14.73 13.65
CA VAL A 174 2.11 13.83 13.86
C VAL A 174 1.41 14.11 15.19
N ILE A 175 2.17 14.33 16.27
CA ILE A 175 1.62 14.74 17.58
C ILE A 175 0.85 16.06 17.46
N SER A 176 1.46 17.06 16.81
CA SER A 176 0.85 18.38 16.63
C SER A 176 -0.45 18.33 15.83
N LEU A 177 -0.45 17.52 14.77
CA LEU A 177 -1.65 17.28 13.96
C LEU A 177 -2.74 16.52 14.74
N HIS A 178 -2.35 15.50 15.51
CA HIS A 178 -3.29 14.71 16.31
C HIS A 178 -4.07 15.56 17.31
N ILE A 179 -3.41 16.49 18.02
CA ILE A 179 -4.04 17.33 19.03
C ILE A 179 -5.21 18.15 18.46
N LYS A 180 -5.13 18.54 17.19
CA LYS A 180 -6.15 19.37 16.51
C LYS A 180 -6.79 18.66 15.32
N TYR A 181 -6.69 17.33 15.25
CA TYR A 181 -6.99 16.57 14.03
C TYR A 181 -8.39 16.82 13.51
N GLY A 182 -9.40 16.65 14.34
CA GLY A 182 -10.81 16.85 13.94
C GLY A 182 -11.20 18.28 13.56
N ALA A 183 -10.37 19.28 13.94
CA ALA A 183 -10.56 20.66 13.51
C ALA A 183 -9.94 20.97 12.12
N ILE A 184 -8.99 20.11 11.67
CA ILE A 184 -8.23 20.33 10.42
C ILE A 184 -8.69 19.35 9.34
N PHE A 185 -8.93 18.10 9.70
CA PHE A 185 -9.21 17.00 8.77
C PHE A 185 -10.53 16.31 9.08
N GLU A 186 -11.29 16.00 8.05
CA GLU A 186 -12.52 15.20 8.13
C GLU A 186 -12.24 13.69 7.94
N MET A 187 -11.06 13.35 7.38
CA MET A 187 -10.68 11.95 7.12
C MET A 187 -10.16 11.27 8.39
N TRP A 188 -10.25 9.94 8.42
CA TRP A 188 -9.70 9.14 9.51
C TRP A 188 -8.16 9.19 9.54
N GLU A 189 -7.55 9.30 10.74
CA GLU A 189 -6.09 9.47 10.90
C GLU A 189 -5.24 8.41 10.18
N PRO A 190 -5.54 7.11 10.25
CA PRO A 190 -4.76 6.07 9.56
C PRO A 190 -4.73 6.17 8.04
N ILE A 191 -5.68 6.86 7.41
CA ILE A 191 -5.70 7.06 5.95
C ILE A 191 -5.09 8.41 5.52
N ASN A 192 -4.72 9.26 6.48
CA ASN A 192 -4.09 10.55 6.17
C ASN A 192 -2.60 10.40 5.87
N PRO A 193 -2.11 10.80 4.68
CA PRO A 193 -0.72 10.67 4.30
C PRO A 193 0.27 11.35 5.25
N LEU A 194 -0.09 12.50 5.84
CA LEU A 194 0.78 13.23 6.77
C LEU A 194 0.99 12.47 8.08
N MET A 195 -0.04 11.79 8.56
CA MET A 195 0.01 11.04 9.82
C MET A 195 0.93 9.82 9.75
N ARG A 196 1.23 9.34 8.57
CA ARG A 196 2.02 8.11 8.34
C ARG A 196 3.38 8.37 7.66
N LEU A 197 3.79 9.63 7.52
CA LEU A 197 5.13 9.99 7.03
C LEU A 197 6.29 9.36 7.83
N PRO A 198 6.19 9.16 9.18
CA PRO A 198 7.25 8.48 9.93
C PRO A 198 7.52 7.06 9.42
N GLU A 199 6.49 6.28 9.10
CA GLU A 199 6.65 4.91 8.56
C GLU A 199 7.33 4.92 7.19
N PHE A 200 6.90 5.82 6.31
CA PHE A 200 7.51 5.98 5.00
C PHE A 200 8.98 6.39 5.10
N PHE A 201 9.28 7.35 5.97
CA PHE A 201 10.65 7.80 6.20
C PHE A 201 11.51 6.73 6.87
N PHE A 202 10.95 5.94 7.81
CA PHE A 202 11.64 4.78 8.36
C PHE A 202 12.08 3.81 7.27
N GLY A 203 11.21 3.52 6.30
CA GLY A 203 11.55 2.68 5.14
C GLY A 203 12.75 3.23 4.34
N ILE A 204 12.80 4.54 4.11
CA ILE A 204 13.94 5.22 3.45
C ILE A 204 15.21 5.05 4.28
N CYS A 205 15.16 5.33 5.59
CA CYS A 205 16.30 5.18 6.51
C CYS A 205 16.78 3.72 6.58
N PHE A 206 15.85 2.77 6.62
CA PHE A 206 16.19 1.35 6.63
C PHE A 206 16.97 0.94 5.39
N ALA A 207 16.55 1.40 4.21
CA ALA A 207 17.23 1.12 2.95
C ALA A 207 18.65 1.68 2.90
N GLN A 208 18.85 2.89 3.39
CA GLN A 208 20.12 3.62 3.24
C GLN A 208 21.12 3.34 4.36
N ASN A 209 20.65 3.28 5.60
CA ASN A 209 21.49 3.29 6.79
C ASN A 209 21.39 1.97 7.59
N ILE A 210 20.18 1.54 7.94
CA ILE A 210 19.97 0.53 8.98
C ILE A 210 20.29 -0.89 8.48
N ARG A 211 19.89 -1.23 7.24
CA ARG A 211 20.00 -2.61 6.73
C ARG A 211 21.41 -3.22 6.73
N LYS A 212 22.44 -2.38 6.67
CA LYS A 212 23.86 -2.82 6.65
C LYS A 212 24.47 -2.94 8.03
N ASP A 213 23.85 -2.29 9.03
CA ASP A 213 24.32 -2.29 10.40
C ASP A 213 23.64 -3.44 11.18
N LYS A 214 24.41 -4.53 11.36
CA LYS A 214 23.90 -5.74 12.04
C LYS A 214 23.59 -5.48 13.53
N LEU A 215 24.37 -4.64 14.21
CA LEU A 215 24.16 -4.33 15.62
C LEU A 215 22.86 -3.53 15.79
N LEU A 216 22.71 -2.45 15.01
CA LEU A 216 21.52 -1.61 15.06
C LEU A 216 20.27 -2.43 14.72
N ARG A 217 20.33 -3.30 13.70
CA ARG A 217 19.22 -4.19 13.36
C ARG A 217 18.89 -5.15 14.50
N GLY A 218 19.88 -5.74 15.15
CA GLY A 218 19.69 -6.60 16.32
C GLY A 218 18.97 -5.86 17.46
N ILE A 219 19.42 -4.65 17.80
CA ILE A 219 18.78 -3.79 18.80
C ILE A 219 17.33 -3.50 18.40
N LEU A 220 17.10 -3.06 17.15
CA LEU A 220 15.75 -2.77 16.66
C LEU A 220 14.86 -4.02 16.68
N THR A 221 15.38 -5.22 16.43
CA THR A 221 14.61 -6.47 16.49
C THR A 221 14.16 -6.76 17.93
N VAL A 222 15.03 -6.59 18.93
CA VAL A 222 14.66 -6.76 20.35
C VAL A 222 13.59 -5.74 20.76
N VAL A 223 13.76 -4.47 20.39
CA VAL A 223 12.76 -3.41 20.64
C VAL A 223 11.44 -3.73 19.94
N ALA A 224 11.49 -4.18 18.70
CA ALA A 224 10.31 -4.56 17.93
C ALA A 224 9.53 -5.72 18.60
N LEU A 225 10.23 -6.75 19.08
CA LEU A 225 9.61 -7.85 19.83
C LEU A 225 8.94 -7.34 21.13
N ALA A 226 9.62 -6.47 21.86
CA ALA A 226 9.07 -5.87 23.08
C ALA A 226 7.79 -5.05 22.78
N ILE A 227 7.76 -4.29 21.68
CA ILE A 227 6.57 -3.54 21.25
C ILE A 227 5.42 -4.50 20.93
N LEU A 228 5.66 -5.56 20.13
CA LEU A 228 4.60 -6.49 19.73
C LEU A 228 4.02 -7.24 20.93
N VAL A 229 4.85 -7.67 21.87
CA VAL A 229 4.38 -8.36 23.10
C VAL A 229 3.54 -7.43 23.98
N ASN A 230 3.83 -6.14 24.00
CA ASN A 230 3.13 -5.16 24.83
C ASN A 230 2.06 -4.34 24.08
N THR A 231 1.67 -4.74 22.87
CA THR A 231 0.75 -3.94 22.04
C THR A 231 -0.56 -3.61 22.74
N SER A 232 -1.17 -4.56 23.48
CA SER A 232 -2.41 -4.31 24.23
C SER A 232 -2.23 -3.23 25.30
N ILE A 233 -1.14 -3.30 26.06
CA ILE A 233 -0.80 -2.28 27.10
C ILE A 233 -0.56 -0.91 26.45
N LEU A 234 0.08 -0.90 25.28
CA LEU A 234 0.31 0.35 24.53
C LEU A 234 -0.99 0.97 24.04
N LEU A 235 -1.94 0.16 23.55
CA LEU A 235 -3.24 0.63 23.10
C LEU A 235 -4.09 1.24 24.21
N ASP A 236 -3.89 0.80 25.46
CA ASP A 236 -4.58 1.37 26.63
C ASP A 236 -4.03 2.75 27.03
N LYS A 237 -2.79 3.09 26.64
CA LYS A 237 -2.07 4.28 27.10
C LYS A 237 -1.77 5.30 26.01
N ILE A 238 -1.71 4.86 24.77
CA ILE A 238 -1.23 5.65 23.61
C ILE A 238 -2.29 5.62 22.54
N PRO A 239 -2.61 6.74 21.88
CA PRO A 239 -3.59 6.78 20.79
C PRO A 239 -3.25 5.78 19.67
N TYR A 240 -4.29 5.17 19.12
CA TYR A 240 -4.24 4.06 18.17
C TYR A 240 -3.20 4.24 17.05
N HIS A 241 -3.17 5.39 16.39
CA HIS A 241 -2.30 5.59 15.22
C HIS A 241 -0.81 5.64 15.58
N PHE A 242 -0.42 6.07 16.80
CA PHE A 242 1.00 6.00 17.24
C PHE A 242 1.41 4.56 17.49
N VAL A 243 0.53 3.76 18.11
CA VAL A 243 0.77 2.33 18.28
C VAL A 243 0.86 1.64 16.91
N LEU A 244 0.02 2.06 15.94
CA LEU A 244 0.06 1.54 14.57
C LEU A 244 1.42 1.77 13.89
N ILE A 245 1.98 2.98 14.00
CA ILE A 245 3.33 3.28 13.48
C ILE A 245 4.37 2.36 14.13
N MET A 246 4.32 2.19 15.47
CA MET A 246 5.25 1.34 16.20
C MET A 246 5.13 -0.13 15.79
N VAL A 247 3.92 -0.64 15.69
CA VAL A 247 3.62 -2.04 15.30
C VAL A 247 4.00 -2.30 13.85
N GLY A 248 3.66 -1.39 12.92
CA GLY A 248 4.04 -1.51 11.52
C GLY A 248 5.56 -1.57 11.31
N ILE A 249 6.31 -0.68 11.96
CA ILE A 249 7.77 -0.69 11.96
C ILE A 249 8.30 -1.99 12.57
N SER A 250 7.71 -2.45 13.69
CA SER A 250 8.13 -3.68 14.37
C SER A 250 7.97 -4.91 13.49
N PHE A 251 6.82 -5.09 12.84
CA PHE A 251 6.63 -6.18 11.88
C PHE A 251 7.64 -6.14 10.73
N PHE A 252 7.88 -4.96 10.15
CA PHE A 252 8.84 -4.82 9.06
C PHE A 252 10.26 -5.23 9.50
N VAL A 253 10.72 -4.78 10.68
CA VAL A 253 12.04 -5.10 11.23
C VAL A 253 12.16 -6.58 11.51
N ILE A 254 11.17 -7.20 12.16
CA ILE A 254 11.18 -8.63 12.49
C ILE A 254 11.18 -9.47 11.21
N ILE A 255 10.30 -9.20 10.26
CA ILE A 255 10.27 -9.94 8.99
C ILE A 255 11.62 -9.82 8.28
N SER A 256 12.20 -8.61 8.19
CA SER A 256 13.50 -8.44 7.55
C SER A 256 14.61 -9.23 8.24
N SER A 257 14.58 -9.32 9.59
CA SER A 257 15.59 -10.03 10.38
C SER A 257 15.41 -11.55 10.31
N VAL A 258 14.17 -12.04 10.30
CA VAL A 258 13.87 -13.47 10.12
C VAL A 258 14.34 -13.97 8.76
N PHE A 259 14.14 -13.18 7.70
CA PHE A 259 14.58 -13.54 6.34
C PHE A 259 16.10 -13.59 6.16
N ASP A 260 16.89 -12.99 7.06
CA ASP A 260 18.34 -13.15 7.06
C ASP A 260 18.81 -14.49 7.65
N ILE A 261 17.97 -15.13 8.48
CA ILE A 261 18.34 -16.33 9.25
C ILE A 261 17.76 -17.58 8.60
N ILE A 262 16.53 -17.51 8.07
CA ILE A 262 15.84 -18.68 7.53
C ILE A 262 16.34 -19.03 6.11
N PHE A 263 16.48 -20.34 5.88
CA PHE A 263 16.68 -20.86 4.52
C PHE A 263 15.35 -20.87 3.77
N ILE A 264 15.29 -20.19 2.63
CA ILE A 264 14.11 -20.17 1.77
C ILE A 264 14.45 -20.88 0.46
N PRO A 265 13.75 -21.99 0.13
CA PRO A 265 13.96 -22.73 -1.10
C PRO A 265 13.79 -21.87 -2.37
N LYS A 266 14.51 -22.22 -3.44
CA LYS A 266 14.54 -21.46 -4.70
C LYS A 266 13.13 -21.25 -5.28
N TYR A 267 12.30 -22.28 -5.30
CA TYR A 267 10.93 -22.20 -5.82
C TYR A 267 10.06 -21.17 -5.07
N MET A 268 10.19 -21.08 -3.73
CA MET A 268 9.48 -20.06 -2.95
C MET A 268 9.99 -18.64 -3.25
N ARG A 269 11.31 -18.48 -3.44
CA ARG A 269 11.88 -17.17 -3.84
C ARG A 269 11.32 -16.72 -5.19
N GLU A 270 11.22 -17.64 -6.15
CA GLU A 270 10.65 -17.38 -7.46
C GLU A 270 9.16 -17.05 -7.37
N LEU A 271 8.41 -17.81 -6.59
CA LEU A 271 6.98 -17.59 -6.35
C LEU A 271 6.71 -16.20 -5.76
N PHE A 272 7.36 -15.85 -4.64
CA PHE A 272 7.18 -14.52 -4.04
C PHE A 272 7.61 -13.40 -4.98
N SER A 273 8.70 -13.58 -5.71
CA SER A 273 9.16 -12.58 -6.68
C SER A 273 8.19 -12.40 -7.85
N GLN A 274 7.51 -13.48 -8.30
CA GLN A 274 6.47 -13.39 -9.33
C GLN A 274 5.20 -12.72 -8.79
N LEU A 275 4.68 -13.19 -7.66
CA LEU A 275 3.49 -12.62 -7.06
C LEU A 275 3.68 -11.14 -6.69
N SER A 276 4.83 -10.75 -6.17
CA SER A 276 5.17 -9.37 -5.85
C SER A 276 5.07 -8.43 -7.06
N ARG A 277 5.36 -8.92 -8.28
CA ARG A 277 5.20 -8.12 -9.51
C ARG A 277 3.74 -7.82 -9.82
N TYR A 278 2.85 -8.74 -9.47
CA TYR A 278 1.41 -8.64 -9.75
C TYR A 278 0.63 -8.00 -8.60
N SER A 279 1.25 -7.86 -7.41
CA SER A 279 0.56 -7.44 -6.18
C SER A 279 -0.12 -6.07 -6.31
N PHE A 280 0.48 -5.11 -7.04
CA PHE A 280 -0.15 -3.80 -7.25
C PHE A 280 -1.39 -3.90 -8.14
N LEU A 281 -1.34 -4.68 -9.23
CA LEU A 281 -2.50 -4.91 -10.09
C LEU A 281 -3.60 -5.68 -9.36
N ALA A 282 -3.22 -6.71 -8.57
CA ALA A 282 -4.14 -7.46 -7.73
C ALA A 282 -4.81 -6.54 -6.70
N PHE A 283 -4.02 -5.67 -6.04
CA PHE A 283 -4.53 -4.68 -5.11
C PHE A 283 -5.52 -3.70 -5.77
N LEU A 284 -5.30 -3.27 -7.01
CA LEU A 284 -6.20 -2.32 -7.68
C LEU A 284 -7.62 -2.87 -7.88
N VAL A 285 -7.78 -4.18 -8.10
CA VAL A 285 -9.07 -4.77 -8.51
C VAL A 285 -9.76 -5.65 -7.46
N HIS A 286 -9.06 -6.05 -6.40
CA HIS A 286 -9.56 -7.04 -5.43
C HIS A 286 -10.90 -6.65 -4.80
N HIS A 287 -11.08 -5.37 -4.49
CA HIS A 287 -12.30 -4.87 -3.85
C HIS A 287 -13.52 -5.05 -4.74
N GLN A 288 -13.40 -4.77 -6.04
CA GLN A 288 -14.49 -4.96 -6.99
C GLN A 288 -14.79 -6.45 -7.22
N ILE A 289 -13.76 -7.30 -7.27
CA ILE A 289 -13.95 -8.75 -7.35
C ILE A 289 -14.70 -9.23 -6.11
N LEU A 290 -14.31 -8.77 -4.91
CA LEU A 290 -14.98 -9.12 -3.67
C LEU A 290 -16.45 -8.68 -3.66
N LEU A 291 -16.75 -7.44 -4.07
CA LEU A 291 -18.11 -6.92 -4.17
C LEU A 291 -18.99 -7.72 -5.12
N LEU A 292 -18.45 -8.30 -6.19
CA LEU A 292 -19.21 -9.20 -7.07
C LEU A 292 -19.67 -10.44 -6.33
N PHE A 293 -18.83 -11.03 -5.46
CA PHE A 293 -19.25 -12.17 -4.62
C PHE A 293 -20.36 -11.80 -3.65
N TYR A 294 -20.23 -10.65 -2.94
CA TYR A 294 -21.27 -10.17 -2.03
C TYR A 294 -22.57 -9.80 -2.74
N SER A 295 -22.52 -9.36 -4.00
CA SER A 295 -23.72 -9.08 -4.79
C SER A 295 -24.41 -10.34 -5.34
N ALA A 296 -23.68 -11.45 -5.48
CA ALA A 296 -24.19 -12.69 -6.05
C ALA A 296 -24.59 -13.75 -5.00
N PHE A 297 -24.00 -13.68 -3.79
CA PHE A 297 -24.15 -14.69 -2.74
C PHE A 297 -24.25 -14.03 -1.37
N ASP A 298 -25.00 -14.65 -0.44
CA ASP A 298 -24.98 -14.23 0.96
C ASP A 298 -23.69 -14.71 1.66
N VAL A 299 -22.60 -13.98 1.37
CA VAL A 299 -21.31 -14.22 2.03
C VAL A 299 -21.34 -13.79 3.49
N THR A 300 -22.14 -12.77 3.82
CA THR A 300 -22.25 -12.17 5.16
C THR A 300 -22.60 -13.22 6.22
N HIS A 301 -23.66 -14.00 6.01
CA HIS A 301 -24.14 -15.00 6.97
C HIS A 301 -23.64 -16.41 6.68
N SER A 302 -22.75 -16.59 5.69
CA SER A 302 -22.21 -17.88 5.32
C SER A 302 -21.24 -18.42 6.40
N ASN A 303 -21.01 -19.74 6.37
CA ASN A 303 -20.06 -20.40 7.25
C ASN A 303 -18.59 -20.13 6.83
N ASN A 304 -17.64 -20.48 7.71
CA ASN A 304 -16.21 -20.23 7.48
C ASN A 304 -15.67 -20.94 6.23
N PHE A 305 -16.23 -22.09 5.82
CA PHE A 305 -15.80 -22.77 4.58
C PHE A 305 -16.13 -21.94 3.34
N VAL A 306 -17.32 -21.37 3.28
CA VAL A 306 -17.74 -20.49 2.17
C VAL A 306 -16.88 -19.22 2.16
N LYS A 307 -16.70 -18.56 3.31
CA LYS A 307 -15.86 -17.36 3.44
C LYS A 307 -14.41 -17.63 3.02
N PHE A 308 -13.84 -18.77 3.44
CA PHE A 308 -12.51 -19.21 3.02
C PHE A 308 -12.46 -19.42 1.50
N SER A 309 -13.47 -20.09 0.93
CA SER A 309 -13.55 -20.34 -0.52
C SER A 309 -13.65 -19.04 -1.31
N VAL A 310 -14.45 -18.07 -0.85
CA VAL A 310 -14.54 -16.74 -1.44
C VAL A 310 -13.18 -16.02 -1.36
N LEU A 311 -12.53 -16.04 -0.20
CA LEU A 311 -11.22 -15.42 -0.03
C LEU A 311 -10.18 -15.99 -1.00
N ILE A 312 -10.06 -17.32 -1.07
CA ILE A 312 -9.12 -17.97 -2.00
C ILE A 312 -9.44 -17.62 -3.45
N THR A 313 -10.71 -17.57 -3.80
CA THR A 313 -11.14 -17.21 -5.17
C THR A 313 -10.82 -15.75 -5.47
N VAL A 314 -11.08 -14.83 -4.55
CA VAL A 314 -10.73 -13.39 -4.69
C VAL A 314 -9.21 -13.21 -4.85
N ILE A 315 -8.41 -13.87 -4.01
CA ILE A 315 -6.94 -13.85 -4.10
C ILE A 315 -6.51 -14.37 -5.48
N THR A 316 -7.01 -15.55 -5.87
CA THR A 316 -6.64 -16.19 -7.13
C THR A 316 -7.01 -15.33 -8.33
N LEU A 317 -8.23 -14.83 -8.40
CA LEU A 317 -8.70 -13.97 -9.51
C LEU A 317 -7.95 -12.65 -9.57
N SER A 318 -7.65 -12.02 -8.42
CA SER A 318 -6.92 -10.76 -8.37
C SER A 318 -5.48 -10.92 -8.86
N PHE A 319 -4.76 -11.95 -8.41
CA PHE A 319 -3.41 -12.22 -8.90
C PHE A 319 -3.39 -12.74 -10.34
N PHE A 320 -4.39 -13.50 -10.76
CA PHE A 320 -4.54 -13.94 -12.15
C PHE A 320 -4.80 -12.75 -13.09
N TYR A 321 -5.65 -11.80 -12.67
CA TYR A 321 -5.78 -10.53 -13.37
C TYR A 321 -4.43 -9.83 -13.52
N GLY A 322 -3.67 -9.73 -12.41
CA GLY A 322 -2.33 -9.16 -12.43
C GLY A 322 -1.39 -9.86 -13.42
N TYR A 323 -1.41 -11.19 -13.46
CA TYR A 323 -0.63 -12.00 -14.39
C TYR A 323 -0.99 -11.71 -15.85
N LEU A 324 -2.29 -11.68 -16.17
CA LEU A 324 -2.77 -11.45 -17.54
C LEU A 324 -2.48 -10.03 -18.04
N VAL A 325 -2.62 -9.03 -17.16
CA VAL A 325 -2.56 -7.61 -17.53
C VAL A 325 -1.13 -7.06 -17.50
N TYR A 326 -0.24 -7.65 -16.71
CA TYR A 326 1.13 -7.18 -16.54
C TYR A 326 1.93 -7.01 -17.86
N PRO A 327 1.87 -7.93 -18.85
CA PRO A 327 2.55 -7.72 -20.13
C PRO A 327 2.05 -6.48 -20.88
N LEU A 328 0.73 -6.22 -20.85
CA LEU A 328 0.14 -5.04 -21.48
C LEU A 328 0.54 -3.75 -20.76
N VAL A 329 0.58 -3.77 -19.41
CA VAL A 329 1.10 -2.64 -18.61
C VAL A 329 2.54 -2.31 -19.00
N ASN A 330 3.40 -3.32 -19.13
CA ASN A 330 4.80 -3.11 -19.53
C ASN A 330 4.90 -2.49 -20.95
N TYR A 331 4.11 -3.01 -21.88
CA TYR A 331 4.06 -2.46 -23.25
C TYR A 331 3.61 -1.00 -23.26
N ILE A 332 2.53 -0.66 -22.55
CA ILE A 332 2.03 0.71 -22.44
C ILE A 332 3.07 1.60 -21.74
N THR A 333 3.70 1.12 -20.68
CA THR A 333 4.75 1.84 -19.95
C THR A 333 5.92 2.19 -20.86
N GLU A 334 6.37 1.24 -21.68
CA GLU A 334 7.46 1.47 -22.65
C GLU A 334 7.05 2.50 -23.71
N LYS A 335 5.85 2.37 -24.27
CA LYS A 335 5.32 3.33 -25.26
C LYS A 335 5.21 4.74 -24.69
N LEU A 336 4.64 4.91 -23.50
CA LEU A 336 4.53 6.20 -22.82
C LEU A 336 5.90 6.78 -22.48
N ASN A 337 6.83 5.94 -22.04
CA ASN A 337 8.19 6.35 -21.78
C ASN A 337 8.89 6.91 -23.03
N ASN A 338 8.71 6.27 -24.17
CA ASN A 338 9.30 6.70 -25.44
C ASN A 338 8.59 7.96 -25.97
N LEU A 339 7.26 8.03 -25.86
CA LEU A 339 6.48 9.17 -26.37
C LEU A 339 6.71 10.45 -25.57
N LEU A 340 6.67 10.35 -24.24
CA LEU A 340 6.63 11.55 -23.37
C LEU A 340 8.02 12.01 -22.92
N PHE A 341 9.00 11.09 -22.88
CA PHE A 341 10.27 11.36 -22.20
C PHE A 341 11.52 11.07 -23.06
N TYR A 342 11.36 10.46 -24.23
CA TYR A 342 12.49 10.24 -25.14
C TYR A 342 12.66 11.51 -26.00
N ARG A 343 13.53 12.43 -25.56
CA ARG A 343 14.08 13.42 -26.50
C ARG A 343 14.95 12.62 -27.48
N LYS A 344 14.60 12.63 -28.79
CA LYS A 344 15.53 12.32 -29.86
C LYS A 344 16.82 13.09 -29.55
N LYS A 345 17.96 12.39 -29.44
CA LYS A 345 19.23 13.01 -29.69
C LYS A 345 19.14 13.51 -31.12
N GLU A 346 18.85 14.78 -31.29
CA GLU A 346 19.12 15.45 -32.56
C GLU A 346 20.61 15.31 -32.75
N SER A 347 20.98 14.55 -33.77
CA SER A 347 22.29 14.47 -34.32
C SER A 347 22.64 15.90 -34.77
N TYR A 348 23.43 16.61 -33.99
CA TYR A 348 24.24 17.67 -34.52
C TYR A 348 25.32 16.99 -35.36
N GLY A 349 25.06 16.92 -36.71
CA GLY A 349 26.07 16.67 -37.72
C GLY A 349 26.90 17.91 -37.92
#